data_84e71711812675ef072698d540bd7d00
#
_entry.id   84e71711812675ef072698d540bd7d00
#
_cell.length_a   1.000
_cell.length_b   1.000
_cell.length_c   1.000
_cell.angle_alpha   90.00
_cell.angle_beta   90.00
_cell.angle_gamma   90.00
#
_symmetry.space_group_name_H-M   'P 1'
#
loop_
_entity.id
_entity.type
_entity.pdbx_description
1 polymer ?
#
loop_
_entity_poly.entity_id
_entity_poly.type
_entity_poly.pdbx_seq_one_letter_code
_entity_poly.pdbx_strand_id
1 'polypeptide(L)'
;LRGKPHPDIFLEAARRLGLQPARCVVFEDAPLGIEAARRAGMAAVALTTTLPPEAFAGFPNLMASAADFRALDPLALTKEDHHA
;
A
#
# COMPACT_ATOMS: atom_id res chain seq x y z
N LEU A 1 11.28 11.54 11.50
CA LEU A 1 10.76 10.22 11.09
C LEU A 1 11.80 9.51 10.25
N ARG A 2 11.91 8.20 10.43
CA ARG A 2 12.82 7.40 9.63
C ARG A 2 12.22 7.13 8.25
N GLY A 3 13.06 7.03 7.23
CA GLY A 3 12.62 6.74 5.89
C GLY A 3 12.30 5.26 5.68
N LYS A 4 11.72 4.96 4.51
CA LYS A 4 11.41 3.59 4.11
C LYS A 4 12.69 2.75 4.10
N PRO A 5 12.63 1.52 4.52
CA PRO A 5 11.46 0.67 4.77
C PRO A 5 10.86 0.80 6.17
N HIS A 6 11.28 1.78 6.98
CA HIS A 6 10.66 1.98 8.28
C HIS A 6 9.22 2.48 8.06
N PRO A 7 8.29 2.09 8.94
CA PRO A 7 6.87 2.41 8.72
C PRO A 7 6.47 3.80 9.21
N ASP A 8 7.43 4.59 9.68
CA ASP A 8 7.17 5.83 10.41
C ASP A 8 6.24 6.79 9.68
N ILE A 9 6.50 7.05 8.39
CA ILE A 9 5.71 8.03 7.64
C ILE A 9 4.26 7.55 7.45
N PHE A 10 4.06 6.26 7.24
CA PHE A 10 2.71 5.74 7.06
C PHE A 10 1.93 5.70 8.36
N LEU A 11 2.60 5.36 9.47
CA LEU A 11 1.96 5.39 10.78
C LEU A 11 1.57 6.82 11.17
N GLU A 12 2.44 7.78 10.87
CA GLU A 12 2.13 9.18 11.16
C GLU A 12 0.96 9.67 10.30
N ALA A 13 0.92 9.28 9.03
CA ALA A 13 -0.19 9.66 8.17
C ALA A 13 -1.51 9.11 8.68
N ALA A 14 -1.53 7.84 9.08
CA ALA A 14 -2.73 7.22 9.63
C ALA A 14 -3.17 7.93 10.90
N ARG A 15 -2.21 8.26 11.77
CA ARG A 15 -2.51 8.97 13.01
C ARG A 15 -3.17 10.31 12.74
N ARG A 16 -2.62 11.07 11.79
CA ARG A 16 -3.17 12.39 11.46
C ARG A 16 -4.54 12.32 10.84
N LEU A 17 -4.82 11.25 10.11
CA LEU A 17 -6.13 11.05 9.50
C LEU A 17 -7.13 10.41 10.46
N GLY A 18 -6.68 9.98 11.63
CA GLY A 18 -7.55 9.31 12.59
C GLY A 18 -7.98 7.93 12.16
N LEU A 19 -7.13 7.25 11.36
CA LEU A 19 -7.45 5.93 10.81
C LEU A 19 -6.56 4.87 11.43
N GLN A 20 -7.11 3.67 11.56
CA GLN A 20 -6.31 2.53 11.96
C GLN A 20 -5.52 2.02 10.77
N PRO A 21 -4.25 1.61 10.98
CA PRO A 21 -3.43 1.13 9.86
C PRO A 21 -4.10 0.01 9.05
N ALA A 22 -4.79 -0.90 9.71
CA ALA A 22 -5.44 -2.01 9.01
C ALA A 22 -6.51 -1.56 8.01
N ARG A 23 -6.94 -0.31 8.09
CA ARG A 23 -7.93 0.26 7.18
C ARG A 23 -7.31 1.12 6.09
N CYS A 24 -5.99 1.21 6.06
CA CYS A 24 -5.29 2.05 5.09
C CYS A 24 -4.76 1.20 3.95
N VAL A 25 -4.76 1.78 2.75
CA VAL A 25 -4.14 1.19 1.59
C VAL A 25 -3.10 2.18 1.07
N VAL A 26 -1.88 1.71 0.89
CA VAL A 26 -0.77 2.52 0.43
C VAL A 26 -0.53 2.25 -1.05
N PHE A 27 -0.37 3.31 -1.85
CA PHE A 27 -0.02 3.19 -3.25
C PHE A 27 1.46 3.53 -3.40
N GLU A 28 2.24 2.57 -3.91
CA GLU A 28 3.70 2.72 -3.96
C GLU A 28 4.27 2.17 -5.26
N ASP A 29 5.33 2.83 -5.75
CA ASP A 29 6.01 2.41 -6.97
C ASP A 29 7.37 1.76 -6.70
N ALA A 30 7.70 1.48 -5.45
CA ALA A 30 8.97 0.85 -5.09
C ALA A 30 8.75 -0.21 -4.01
N PRO A 31 9.50 -1.32 -4.08
CA PRO A 31 9.37 -2.38 -3.07
C PRO A 31 9.61 -1.91 -1.64
N LEU A 32 10.51 -0.96 -1.42
CA LEU A 32 10.75 -0.44 -0.07
C LEU A 32 9.50 0.21 0.52
N GLY A 33 8.66 0.83 -0.33
CA GLY A 33 7.40 1.40 0.12
C GLY A 33 6.39 0.33 0.50
N ILE A 34 6.35 -0.77 -0.26
CA ILE A 34 5.47 -1.89 0.06
C ILE A 34 5.89 -2.52 1.40
N GLU A 35 7.21 -2.64 1.62
CA GLU A 35 7.71 -3.17 2.88
C GLU A 35 7.39 -2.24 4.04
N ALA A 36 7.51 -0.93 3.85
CA ALA A 36 7.14 0.05 4.88
C ALA A 36 5.66 -0.07 5.24
N ALA A 37 4.81 -0.24 4.23
CA ALA A 37 3.38 -0.45 4.46
C ALA A 37 3.13 -1.74 5.23
N ARG A 38 3.84 -2.81 4.89
CA ARG A 38 3.72 -4.08 5.60
C ARG A 38 4.07 -3.90 7.08
N ARG A 39 5.17 -3.22 7.36
CA ARG A 39 5.59 -2.98 8.75
C ARG A 39 4.61 -2.08 9.49
N ALA A 40 3.89 -1.24 8.77
CA ALA A 40 2.86 -0.38 9.35
C ALA A 40 1.53 -1.11 9.56
N GLY A 41 1.40 -2.33 9.08
CA GLY A 41 0.14 -3.07 9.17
C GLY A 41 -0.87 -2.66 8.11
N MET A 42 -0.40 -2.13 6.98
CA MET A 42 -1.25 -1.61 5.91
C MET A 42 -1.16 -2.47 4.66
N ALA A 43 -2.29 -2.59 3.95
CA ALA A 43 -2.30 -3.16 2.62
C ALA A 43 -1.65 -2.20 1.62
N ALA A 44 -1.20 -2.72 0.49
CA ALA A 44 -0.53 -1.91 -0.50
C ALA A 44 -0.95 -2.30 -1.91
N VAL A 45 -0.91 -1.30 -2.80
CA VAL A 45 -1.06 -1.47 -4.23
C VAL A 45 0.24 -1.02 -4.87
N ALA A 46 0.85 -1.89 -5.66
CA ALA A 46 2.08 -1.55 -6.37
C ALA A 46 1.73 -0.86 -7.69
N LEU A 47 2.34 0.31 -7.89
CA LEU A 47 2.24 1.01 -9.17
C LEU A 47 3.45 0.62 -10.00
N THR A 48 3.21 0.00 -11.14
CA THR A 48 4.28 -0.58 -11.96
C THR A 48 4.71 0.38 -13.06
N THR A 49 4.78 1.67 -12.73
CA THR A 49 5.21 2.70 -13.67
C THR A 49 6.72 2.72 -13.87
N THR A 50 7.46 2.35 -12.84
CA THR A 50 8.93 2.37 -12.86
C THR A 50 9.53 0.98 -12.92
N LEU A 51 8.96 0.04 -12.17
CA LEU A 51 9.46 -1.32 -12.07
C LEU A 51 8.39 -2.31 -12.55
N PRO A 52 8.80 -3.46 -13.07
CA PRO A 52 7.84 -4.47 -13.53
C PRO A 52 7.15 -5.15 -12.34
N PRO A 53 5.99 -5.79 -12.58
CA PRO A 53 5.26 -6.46 -11.49
C PRO A 53 6.09 -7.46 -10.70
N GLU A 54 7.04 -8.13 -11.35
CA GLU A 54 7.87 -9.14 -10.71
C GLU A 54 8.70 -8.57 -9.57
N ALA A 55 9.02 -7.27 -9.62
CA ALA A 55 9.80 -6.63 -8.56
C ALA A 55 9.04 -6.57 -7.25
N PHE A 56 7.73 -6.77 -7.28
CA PHE A 56 6.88 -6.66 -6.09
C PHE A 56 6.41 -8.02 -5.58
N ALA A 57 6.93 -9.11 -6.13
CA ALA A 57 6.49 -10.43 -5.74
C ALA A 57 6.89 -10.76 -4.30
N GLY A 58 6.04 -11.52 -3.62
CA GLY A 58 6.37 -12.04 -2.29
C GLY A 58 5.93 -11.18 -1.12
N PHE A 59 5.35 -10.02 -1.34
CA PHE A 59 4.87 -9.20 -0.24
C PHE A 59 3.46 -9.63 0.19
N PRO A 60 3.27 -10.06 1.43
CA PRO A 60 1.97 -10.59 1.87
C PRO A 60 0.87 -9.54 1.94
N ASN A 61 1.24 -8.27 2.04
CA ASN A 61 0.28 -7.17 2.13
C ASN A 61 -0.09 -6.58 0.76
N LEU A 62 0.48 -7.12 -0.32
CA LEU A 62 0.18 -6.62 -1.65
C LEU A 62 -1.20 -7.13 -2.08
N MET A 63 -2.11 -6.22 -2.37
CA MET A 63 -3.46 -6.59 -2.77
C MET A 63 -3.67 -6.45 -4.28
N ALA A 64 -2.86 -5.66 -4.98
CA ALA A 64 -2.99 -5.48 -6.42
C ALA A 64 -1.75 -4.79 -6.96
N SER A 65 -1.58 -4.86 -8.30
CA SER A 65 -0.59 -4.04 -8.99
C SER A 65 -1.26 -3.44 -10.21
N ALA A 66 -0.85 -2.23 -10.61
CA ALA A 66 -1.46 -1.53 -11.73
C ALA A 66 -0.44 -0.60 -12.36
N ALA A 67 -0.58 -0.37 -13.68
CA ALA A 67 0.32 0.51 -14.39
C ALA A 67 0.12 1.98 -14.00
N ASP A 68 -1.11 2.36 -13.63
CA ASP A 68 -1.39 3.69 -13.12
C ASP A 68 -2.76 3.66 -12.42
N PHE A 69 -3.17 4.81 -11.88
CA PHE A 69 -4.41 4.88 -11.14
C PHE A 69 -5.65 4.58 -11.99
N ARG A 70 -5.57 4.79 -13.29
CA ARG A 70 -6.72 4.56 -14.15
C ARG A 70 -7.04 3.07 -14.29
N ALA A 71 -6.07 2.21 -14.02
CA ALA A 71 -6.26 0.77 -14.07
C ALA A 71 -6.90 0.22 -12.80
N LEU A 72 -7.16 1.05 -11.80
CA LEU A 72 -7.71 0.62 -10.53
C LEU A 72 -9.22 0.85 -10.49
N ASP A 73 -9.93 -0.12 -9.92
CA ASP A 73 -11.37 0.00 -9.69
C ASP A 73 -11.57 0.38 -8.22
N PRO A 74 -12.02 1.60 -7.94
CA PRO A 74 -12.22 2.02 -6.56
C PRO A 74 -13.19 1.14 -5.79
N LEU A 75 -14.19 0.61 -6.45
CA LEU A 75 -15.15 -0.26 -5.78
C LEU A 75 -14.51 -1.58 -5.39
N ALA A 76 -13.61 -2.11 -6.21
CA ALA A 76 -12.90 -3.33 -5.88
C ALA A 76 -11.98 -3.13 -4.70
N LEU A 77 -11.38 -1.95 -4.55
CA LEU A 77 -10.52 -1.66 -3.43
C LEU A 77 -11.29 -1.47 -2.14
N THR A 78 -12.43 -0.80 -2.20
CA THR A 78 -13.19 -0.51 -0.99
C THR A 78 -14.00 -1.69 -0.52
N LYS A 79 -14.33 -2.59 -1.41
CA LYS A 79 -15.10 -3.72 -1.08
C LYS A 79 -14.49 -4.60 -0.01
N GLU A 80 -13.19 -4.61 0.05
CA GLU A 80 -12.49 -5.39 1.04
C GLU A 80 -12.65 -4.89 2.43
N ASP A 81 -13.06 -3.68 2.55
CA ASP A 81 -13.23 -3.10 3.84
C ASP A 81 -14.38 -3.65 4.51
N HIS A 82 -15.20 -4.12 3.77
CA HIS A 82 -16.38 -4.39 4.25
C HIS A 82 -16.80 -5.67 3.84
N HIS A 83 -16.29 -5.98 3.36
CA HIS A 83 -16.67 -6.88 3.19
C HIS A 83 -16.29 -7.24 3.61
N ALA A 84 -16.60 -6.60 3.85
CA ALA A 84 -16.40 -6.44 4.31
C ALA A 84 -16.60 -6.20 4.50
#